data_62ab89546d9a5682a6d4dc9e9ce34b4d
#
_entry.id   62ab89546d9a5682a6d4dc9e9ce34b4d
#
_cell.length_a   1.000
_cell.length_b   1.000
_cell.length_c   1.000
_cell.angle_alpha   90.00
_cell.angle_beta   90.00
_cell.angle_gamma   90.00
#
_symmetry.space_group_name_H-M   'P 1'
#
loop_
_entity.id
_entity.type
_entity.pdbx_description
1 polymer ?
#
loop_
_entity_poly.entity_id
_entity_poly.type
_entity_poly.pdbx_seq_one_letter_code
_entity_poly.pdbx_strand_id
1 'polypeptide(L)'
;AQIDRIFDKTEMRVVLINLTSENMNDAQIAAATEFLNSDVGMRANTLETTARRAISDDMIEEYALSQFDDASELPRYKQFQDLITTLDLIDQNTYGAMGAQYVFMRQLAETDALELTDDAITELLMASEEELRVGITEWLYGFFNMAYAPLSDADLATYIAFQKSDAGQALNQSLFAGFNELSVRHAQKMGAMVAELLQVRDL
;
A
#
# COMPACT_ATOMS: atom_id res chain seq x y z
N ALA A 1 -5.43 -6.77 22.69
CA ALA A 1 -4.37 -7.64 23.26
C ALA A 1 -3.01 -7.42 22.58
N GLN A 2 -2.30 -8.50 22.14
CA GLN A 2 -0.95 -8.34 21.55
C GLN A 2 -1.02 -7.70 20.16
N ILE A 3 -1.96 -8.10 19.33
CA ILE A 3 -2.19 -7.55 17.98
C ILE A 3 -2.44 -6.02 18.04
N ASP A 4 -3.23 -5.54 19.00
CA ASP A 4 -3.52 -4.10 19.14
C ASP A 4 -2.28 -3.26 19.44
N ARG A 5 -1.24 -3.88 20.05
CA ARG A 5 0.05 -3.22 20.30
C ARG A 5 0.95 -3.17 19.06
N ILE A 6 0.78 -4.13 18.14
CA ILE A 6 1.52 -4.14 16.88
C ILE A 6 0.97 -3.01 15.99
N PHE A 7 -0.34 -2.86 15.92
CA PHE A 7 -1.05 -1.88 15.07
C PHE A 7 -1.56 -0.69 15.88
N ASP A 8 -0.68 -0.02 16.63
CA ASP A 8 -1.03 1.18 17.41
C ASP A 8 -1.34 2.36 16.47
N LYS A 9 -2.61 2.77 16.44
CA LYS A 9 -3.08 3.88 15.59
C LYS A 9 -2.41 5.21 15.91
N THR A 10 -1.98 5.42 17.15
CA THR A 10 -1.31 6.66 17.56
C THR A 10 0.12 6.68 17.00
N GLU A 11 0.85 5.55 17.11
CA GLU A 11 2.17 5.39 16.51
C GLU A 11 2.10 5.58 14.99
N MET A 12 1.15 4.90 14.33
CA MET A 12 0.95 5.02 12.89
C MET A 12 0.73 6.48 12.45
N ARG A 13 -0.14 7.20 13.15
CA ARG A 13 -0.42 8.60 12.86
C ARG A 13 0.82 9.49 13.02
N VAL A 14 1.59 9.29 14.08
CA VAL A 14 2.81 10.07 14.33
C VAL A 14 3.84 9.84 13.24
N VAL A 15 4.07 8.59 12.82
CA VAL A 15 5.00 8.25 11.73
C VAL A 15 4.59 8.95 10.43
N LEU A 16 3.32 8.84 10.05
CA LEU A 16 2.83 9.47 8.81
C LEU A 16 2.94 11.00 8.84
N ILE A 17 2.59 11.64 9.97
CA ILE A 17 2.71 13.10 10.11
C ILE A 17 4.16 13.54 10.01
N ASN A 18 5.08 12.87 10.72
CA ASN A 18 6.50 13.23 10.73
C ASN A 18 7.09 13.11 9.32
N LEU A 19 6.89 11.97 8.65
CA LEU A 19 7.43 11.76 7.30
C LEU A 19 6.82 12.70 6.26
N THR A 20 5.54 13.04 6.39
CA THR A 20 4.93 14.05 5.54
C THR A 20 5.56 15.42 5.77
N SER A 21 5.80 15.81 7.02
CA SER A 21 6.42 17.09 7.37
C SER A 21 7.90 17.16 6.98
N GLU A 22 8.61 16.03 6.94
CA GLU A 22 10.02 15.96 6.54
C GLU A 22 10.21 15.96 5.02
N ASN A 23 9.28 15.35 4.29
CA ASN A 23 9.40 15.13 2.84
C ASN A 23 8.64 16.15 1.99
N MET A 24 7.78 16.98 2.59
CA MET A 24 7.02 18.02 1.88
C MET A 24 7.36 19.43 2.40
N ASN A 25 7.52 20.37 1.49
CA ASN A 25 7.65 21.77 1.86
C ASN A 25 6.28 22.42 2.13
N ASP A 26 6.27 23.62 2.73
CA ASP A 26 5.04 24.34 3.12
C ASP A 26 4.09 24.59 1.94
N ALA A 27 4.62 24.85 0.74
CA ALA A 27 3.79 25.10 -0.45
C ALA A 27 3.11 23.81 -0.92
N GLN A 28 3.81 22.68 -0.89
CA GLN A 28 3.27 21.36 -1.22
C GLN A 28 2.19 20.95 -0.21
N ILE A 29 2.44 21.14 1.10
CA ILE A 29 1.47 20.86 2.17
C ILE A 29 0.22 21.72 1.98
N ALA A 30 0.37 23.02 1.70
CA ALA A 30 -0.74 23.92 1.47
C ALA A 30 -1.59 23.49 0.25
N ALA A 31 -0.95 23.20 -0.89
CA ALA A 31 -1.64 22.78 -2.11
C ALA A 31 -2.33 21.41 -1.93
N ALA A 32 -1.68 20.44 -1.27
CA ALA A 32 -2.30 19.16 -0.95
C ALA A 32 -3.51 19.32 -0.02
N THR A 33 -3.38 20.17 1.00
CA THR A 33 -4.47 20.47 1.93
C THR A 33 -5.66 21.13 1.23
N GLU A 34 -5.41 22.10 0.34
CA GLU A 34 -6.44 22.75 -0.46
C GLU A 34 -7.18 21.74 -1.33
N PHE A 35 -6.45 20.88 -2.06
CA PHE A 35 -7.06 19.86 -2.90
C PHE A 35 -7.88 18.85 -2.08
N LEU A 36 -7.32 18.31 -1.00
CA LEU A 36 -8.00 17.32 -0.17
C LEU A 36 -9.27 17.84 0.50
N ASN A 37 -9.36 19.16 0.70
CA ASN A 37 -10.57 19.84 1.20
C ASN A 37 -11.53 20.31 0.09
N SER A 38 -11.18 20.14 -1.19
CA SER A 38 -12.09 20.39 -2.30
C SER A 38 -13.18 19.30 -2.40
N ASP A 39 -14.28 19.60 -3.10
CA ASP A 39 -15.37 18.64 -3.30
C ASP A 39 -14.88 17.35 -3.97
N VAL A 40 -13.99 17.44 -4.96
CA VAL A 40 -13.41 16.29 -5.66
C VAL A 40 -12.47 15.52 -4.74
N GLY A 41 -11.58 16.20 -4.03
CA GLY A 41 -10.62 15.58 -3.11
C GLY A 41 -11.30 14.84 -1.97
N MET A 42 -12.29 15.46 -1.31
CA MET A 42 -13.06 14.82 -0.25
C MET A 42 -13.83 13.60 -0.75
N ARG A 43 -14.41 13.69 -1.95
CA ARG A 43 -15.15 12.60 -2.56
C ARG A 43 -14.23 11.42 -2.92
N ALA A 44 -13.12 11.68 -3.60
CA ALA A 44 -12.15 10.66 -3.95
C ALA A 44 -11.62 9.93 -2.70
N ASN A 45 -11.19 10.66 -1.68
CA ASN A 45 -10.70 10.10 -0.42
C ASN A 45 -11.78 9.25 0.31
N THR A 46 -13.04 9.70 0.29
CA THR A 46 -14.16 8.93 0.88
C THR A 46 -14.39 7.64 0.12
N LEU A 47 -14.37 7.68 -1.21
CA LEU A 47 -14.54 6.50 -2.07
C LEU A 47 -13.40 5.50 -1.89
N GLU A 48 -12.15 5.95 -1.88
CA GLU A 48 -10.99 5.09 -1.62
C GLU A 48 -11.06 4.42 -0.24
N THR A 49 -11.39 5.20 0.80
CA THR A 49 -11.52 4.66 2.15
C THR A 49 -12.64 3.62 2.24
N THR A 50 -13.75 3.86 1.55
CA THR A 50 -14.88 2.93 1.50
C THR A 50 -14.51 1.66 0.73
N ALA A 51 -13.88 1.83 -0.44
CA ALA A 51 -13.44 0.71 -1.26
C ALA A 51 -12.39 -0.15 -0.53
N ARG A 52 -11.41 0.44 0.17
CA ARG A 52 -10.43 -0.31 0.97
C ARG A 52 -11.07 -1.13 2.07
N ARG A 53 -12.11 -0.63 2.71
CA ARG A 53 -12.85 -1.39 3.72
C ARG A 53 -13.67 -2.51 3.10
N ALA A 54 -14.25 -2.28 1.94
CA ALA A 54 -15.05 -3.28 1.25
C ALA A 54 -14.17 -4.41 0.72
N ILE A 55 -13.06 -4.09 0.04
CA ILE A 55 -12.16 -5.06 -0.59
C ILE A 55 -11.37 -5.90 0.43
N SER A 56 -11.43 -5.59 1.73
CA SER A 56 -10.92 -6.46 2.79
C SER A 56 -11.79 -7.70 3.05
N ASP A 57 -12.94 -7.80 2.41
CA ASP A 57 -13.77 -9.00 2.34
C ASP A 57 -13.37 -9.78 1.08
N ASP A 58 -12.93 -11.03 1.26
CA ASP A 58 -12.40 -11.87 0.19
C ASP A 58 -13.39 -12.03 -0.98
N MET A 59 -14.70 -12.09 -0.71
CA MET A 59 -15.74 -12.19 -1.75
C MET A 59 -15.84 -10.92 -2.59
N ILE A 60 -15.63 -9.75 -1.96
CA ILE A 60 -15.65 -8.47 -2.66
C ILE A 60 -14.38 -8.29 -3.48
N GLU A 61 -13.23 -8.72 -2.95
CA GLU A 61 -11.98 -8.73 -3.70
C GLU A 61 -12.07 -9.64 -4.92
N GLU A 62 -12.49 -10.89 -4.75
CA GLU A 62 -12.71 -11.82 -5.86
C GLU A 62 -13.67 -11.24 -6.90
N TYR A 63 -14.78 -10.64 -6.46
CA TYR A 63 -15.70 -9.96 -7.35
C TYR A 63 -15.04 -8.81 -8.12
N ALA A 64 -14.28 -7.94 -7.45
CA ALA A 64 -13.60 -6.81 -8.09
C ALA A 64 -12.60 -7.26 -9.16
N LEU A 65 -11.87 -8.34 -8.89
CA LEU A 65 -10.90 -8.92 -9.83
C LEU A 65 -11.60 -9.65 -11.00
N SER A 66 -12.74 -10.27 -10.75
CA SER A 66 -13.52 -10.99 -11.80
C SER A 66 -14.26 -10.08 -12.79
N GLN A 67 -14.21 -8.76 -12.62
CA GLN A 67 -14.89 -7.81 -13.51
C GLN A 67 -14.19 -7.65 -14.88
N PHE A 68 -12.99 -8.19 -15.04
CA PHE A 68 -12.21 -8.13 -16.28
C PHE A 68 -11.25 -9.32 -16.34
N ASP A 69 -11.08 -9.88 -17.54
CA ASP A 69 -10.03 -10.87 -17.81
C ASP A 69 -8.70 -10.17 -18.15
N ASP A 70 -8.79 -9.02 -18.80
CA ASP A 70 -7.65 -8.15 -19.13
C ASP A 70 -8.00 -6.71 -18.72
N ALA A 71 -7.14 -6.10 -17.88
CA ALA A 71 -7.34 -4.73 -17.42
C ALA A 71 -7.53 -3.71 -18.55
N SER A 72 -6.99 -3.98 -19.75
CA SER A 72 -7.15 -3.12 -20.93
C SER A 72 -8.60 -3.01 -21.43
N GLU A 73 -9.48 -3.92 -21.01
CA GLU A 73 -10.91 -3.91 -21.33
C GLU A 73 -11.71 -2.93 -20.44
N LEU A 74 -11.14 -2.47 -19.34
CA LEU A 74 -11.81 -1.53 -18.46
C LEU A 74 -12.07 -0.19 -19.17
N PRO A 75 -13.27 0.40 -19.02
CA PRO A 75 -13.63 1.67 -19.69
C PRO A 75 -12.65 2.82 -19.38
N ARG A 76 -12.02 2.80 -18.20
CA ARG A 76 -11.08 3.82 -17.72
C ARG A 76 -9.64 3.34 -17.63
N TYR A 77 -9.30 2.28 -18.36
CA TYR A 77 -7.97 1.66 -18.34
C TYR A 77 -6.83 2.67 -18.47
N LYS A 78 -6.90 3.54 -19.51
CA LYS A 78 -5.85 4.53 -19.76
C LYS A 78 -5.68 5.53 -18.62
N GLN A 79 -6.77 5.92 -17.97
CA GLN A 79 -6.74 6.82 -16.81
C GLN A 79 -6.11 6.13 -15.60
N PHE A 80 -6.43 4.86 -15.37
CA PHE A 80 -5.84 4.06 -14.30
C PHE A 80 -4.37 3.76 -14.58
N GLN A 81 -4.02 3.39 -15.81
CA GLN A 81 -2.64 3.19 -16.23
C GLN A 81 -1.80 4.45 -16.01
N ASP A 82 -2.32 5.61 -16.39
CA ASP A 82 -1.68 6.89 -16.21
C ASP A 82 -1.43 7.21 -14.73
N LEU A 83 -2.41 6.96 -13.86
CA LEU A 83 -2.28 7.11 -12.42
C LEU A 83 -1.24 6.15 -11.82
N ILE A 84 -1.31 4.86 -12.17
CA ILE A 84 -0.38 3.82 -11.72
C ILE A 84 1.06 4.18 -12.11
N THR A 85 1.27 4.60 -13.36
CA THR A 85 2.60 4.96 -13.86
C THR A 85 3.11 6.26 -13.25
N THR A 86 2.26 7.29 -13.12
CA THR A 86 2.65 8.58 -12.56
C THR A 86 3.12 8.48 -11.11
N LEU A 87 2.47 7.62 -10.33
CA LEU A 87 2.75 7.42 -8.92
C LEU A 87 3.65 6.21 -8.63
N ASP A 88 4.13 5.53 -9.68
CA ASP A 88 4.98 4.34 -9.55
C ASP A 88 4.39 3.26 -8.62
N LEU A 89 3.06 3.07 -8.70
CA LEU A 89 2.33 2.29 -7.70
C LEU A 89 2.71 0.81 -7.68
N ILE A 90 3.06 0.22 -8.83
CA ILE A 90 3.43 -1.20 -8.88
C ILE A 90 4.75 -1.41 -8.16
N ASP A 91 5.79 -0.63 -8.46
CA ASP A 91 7.10 -0.77 -7.84
C ASP A 91 7.04 -0.44 -6.35
N GLN A 92 6.37 0.65 -5.98
CA GLN A 92 6.22 1.05 -4.57
C GLN A 92 5.55 -0.02 -3.72
N ASN A 93 4.47 -0.64 -4.22
CA ASN A 93 3.79 -1.72 -3.48
C ASN A 93 4.62 -3.02 -3.49
N THR A 94 5.25 -3.38 -4.61
CA THR A 94 6.06 -4.59 -4.73
C THR A 94 7.24 -4.56 -3.77
N TYR A 95 8.07 -3.53 -3.85
CA TYR A 95 9.26 -3.42 -3.00
C TYR A 95 8.92 -3.17 -1.53
N GLY A 96 7.83 -2.46 -1.26
CA GLY A 96 7.31 -2.32 0.11
C GLY A 96 6.89 -3.66 0.73
N ALA A 97 6.18 -4.49 -0.03
CA ALA A 97 5.77 -5.83 0.40
C ALA A 97 6.98 -6.77 0.58
N MET A 98 7.90 -6.79 -0.39
CA MET A 98 9.12 -7.62 -0.31
C MET A 98 9.99 -7.20 0.88
N GLY A 99 10.14 -5.90 1.14
CA GLY A 99 10.91 -5.39 2.29
C GLY A 99 10.31 -5.81 3.63
N ALA A 100 9.00 -5.71 3.78
CA ALA A 100 8.31 -6.17 4.98
C ALA A 100 8.43 -7.70 5.16
N GLN A 101 8.30 -8.45 4.07
CA GLN A 101 8.43 -9.91 4.08
C GLN A 101 9.86 -10.36 4.43
N TYR A 102 10.88 -9.68 3.89
CA TYR A 102 12.28 -9.90 4.26
C TYR A 102 12.50 -9.75 5.76
N VAL A 103 12.04 -8.62 6.32
CA VAL A 103 12.20 -8.34 7.74
C VAL A 103 11.48 -9.37 8.62
N PHE A 104 10.28 -9.79 8.22
CA PHE A 104 9.54 -10.84 8.92
C PHE A 104 10.28 -12.19 8.91
N MET A 105 10.74 -12.65 7.74
CA MET A 105 11.49 -13.91 7.61
C MET A 105 12.80 -13.89 8.39
N ARG A 106 13.51 -12.77 8.35
CA ARG A 106 14.75 -12.58 9.10
C ARG A 106 14.54 -12.70 10.61
N GLN A 107 13.44 -12.11 11.14
CA GLN A 107 13.11 -12.25 12.57
C GLN A 107 12.82 -13.71 12.96
N LEU A 108 12.22 -14.51 12.07
CA LEU A 108 12.03 -15.93 12.31
C LEU A 108 13.36 -16.70 12.27
N ALA A 109 14.26 -16.36 11.37
CA ALA A 109 15.58 -16.98 11.25
C ALA A 109 16.49 -16.70 12.47
N GLU A 110 16.37 -15.52 13.10
CA GLU A 110 17.15 -15.14 14.30
C GLU A 110 16.85 -16.04 15.54
N THR A 111 15.78 -16.82 15.52
CA THR A 111 15.30 -17.61 16.67
C THR A 111 15.49 -19.12 16.53
N ASP A 112 16.33 -19.57 15.61
CA ASP A 112 16.49 -20.99 15.24
C ASP A 112 15.18 -21.71 14.78
N ALA A 113 14.08 -20.94 14.68
CA ALA A 113 12.80 -21.46 14.21
C ALA A 113 12.83 -21.81 12.71
N LEU A 114 13.71 -21.15 11.97
CA LEU A 114 13.94 -21.40 10.54
C LEU A 114 15.45 -21.26 10.24
N GLU A 115 16.04 -22.32 9.70
CA GLU A 115 17.44 -22.29 9.21
C GLU A 115 17.50 -21.56 7.85
N LEU A 116 17.26 -20.23 7.83
CA LEU A 116 17.35 -19.41 6.63
C LEU A 116 18.47 -18.38 6.76
N THR A 117 19.31 -18.32 5.73
CA THR A 117 20.31 -17.25 5.60
C THR A 117 19.69 -16.02 4.89
N ASP A 118 20.31 -14.85 5.04
CA ASP A 118 19.91 -13.63 4.33
C ASP A 118 19.89 -13.82 2.81
N ASP A 119 20.86 -14.59 2.28
CA ASP A 119 20.91 -14.92 0.84
C ASP A 119 19.73 -15.80 0.42
N ALA A 120 19.38 -16.82 1.22
CA ALA A 120 18.24 -17.70 0.94
C ALA A 120 16.90 -16.94 1.00
N ILE A 121 16.73 -16.02 1.96
CA ILE A 121 15.55 -15.16 2.03
C ILE A 121 15.46 -14.28 0.79
N THR A 122 16.57 -13.65 0.41
CA THR A 122 16.64 -12.80 -0.79
C THR A 122 16.30 -13.58 -2.06
N GLU A 123 16.84 -14.78 -2.23
CA GLU A 123 16.56 -15.63 -3.38
C GLU A 123 15.08 -16.02 -3.47
N LEU A 124 14.44 -16.36 -2.35
CA LEU A 124 13.02 -16.68 -2.28
C LEU A 124 12.16 -15.48 -2.70
N LEU A 125 12.48 -14.28 -2.20
CA LEU A 125 11.74 -13.07 -2.53
C LEU A 125 11.88 -12.68 -4.00
N MET A 126 13.11 -12.75 -4.54
CA MET A 126 13.35 -12.47 -5.95
C MET A 126 12.65 -13.48 -6.88
N ALA A 127 12.56 -14.75 -6.46
CA ALA A 127 11.84 -15.77 -7.23
C ALA A 127 10.31 -15.52 -7.29
N SER A 128 9.74 -14.84 -6.29
CA SER A 128 8.30 -14.50 -6.22
C SER A 128 7.96 -13.10 -6.74
N GLU A 129 8.96 -12.28 -7.10
CA GLU A 129 8.75 -10.87 -7.47
C GLU A 129 7.77 -10.70 -8.63
N GLU A 130 7.91 -11.49 -9.70
CA GLU A 130 7.06 -11.37 -10.88
C GLU A 130 5.60 -11.73 -10.58
N GLU A 131 5.35 -12.79 -9.84
CA GLU A 131 4.00 -13.19 -9.41
C GLU A 131 3.37 -12.12 -8.52
N LEU A 132 4.16 -11.54 -7.60
CA LEU A 132 3.71 -10.44 -6.75
C LEU A 132 3.35 -9.19 -7.57
N ARG A 133 4.16 -8.85 -8.58
CA ARG A 133 3.90 -7.72 -9.49
C ARG A 133 2.60 -7.90 -10.27
N VAL A 134 2.37 -9.10 -10.79
CA VAL A 134 1.12 -9.43 -11.49
C VAL A 134 -0.07 -9.25 -10.55
N GLY A 135 -0.04 -9.87 -9.38
CA GLY A 135 -1.13 -9.74 -8.39
C GLY A 135 -1.39 -8.29 -7.95
N ILE A 136 -0.33 -7.51 -7.70
CA ILE A 136 -0.46 -6.08 -7.36
C ILE A 136 -1.08 -5.30 -8.52
N THR A 137 -0.68 -5.59 -9.76
CA THR A 137 -1.22 -4.91 -10.94
C THR A 137 -2.72 -5.18 -11.08
N GLU A 138 -3.13 -6.42 -11.02
CA GLU A 138 -4.55 -6.82 -11.08
C GLU A 138 -5.35 -6.18 -9.95
N TRP A 139 -4.82 -6.23 -8.73
CA TRP A 139 -5.44 -5.62 -7.56
C TRP A 139 -5.63 -4.11 -7.73
N LEU A 140 -4.63 -3.38 -8.23
CA LEU A 140 -4.73 -1.94 -8.46
C LEU A 140 -5.83 -1.58 -9.45
N TYR A 141 -5.93 -2.30 -10.56
CA TYR A 141 -7.00 -2.07 -11.53
C TYR A 141 -8.38 -2.42 -10.97
N GLY A 142 -8.52 -3.53 -10.27
CA GLY A 142 -9.76 -3.91 -9.59
C GLY A 142 -10.19 -2.88 -8.54
N PHE A 143 -9.26 -2.45 -7.71
CA PHE A 143 -9.49 -1.42 -6.71
C PHE A 143 -9.91 -0.08 -7.33
N PHE A 144 -9.20 0.41 -8.35
CA PHE A 144 -9.53 1.68 -8.99
C PHE A 144 -10.86 1.63 -9.73
N ASN A 145 -11.14 0.52 -10.42
CA ASN A 145 -12.42 0.33 -11.09
C ASN A 145 -13.57 0.40 -10.08
N MET A 146 -13.44 -0.25 -8.93
CA MET A 146 -14.44 -0.22 -7.87
C MET A 146 -14.51 1.16 -7.19
N ALA A 147 -13.37 1.70 -6.75
CA ALA A 147 -13.31 2.93 -5.96
C ALA A 147 -13.84 4.15 -6.74
N TYR A 148 -13.42 4.28 -8.00
CA TYR A 148 -13.75 5.47 -8.80
C TYR A 148 -14.97 5.32 -9.70
N ALA A 149 -15.65 4.17 -9.70
CA ALA A 149 -16.89 3.99 -10.46
C ALA A 149 -17.93 5.11 -10.23
N PRO A 150 -18.12 5.65 -8.99
CA PRO A 150 -19.08 6.71 -8.74
C PRO A 150 -18.61 8.11 -9.15
N LEU A 151 -17.34 8.30 -9.52
CA LEU A 151 -16.84 9.60 -9.98
C LEU A 151 -17.27 9.86 -11.43
N SER A 152 -17.55 11.12 -11.77
CA SER A 152 -17.64 11.52 -13.16
C SER A 152 -16.25 11.49 -13.82
N ASP A 153 -16.20 11.42 -15.15
CA ASP A 153 -14.91 11.46 -15.88
C ASP A 153 -14.17 12.78 -15.64
N ALA A 154 -14.91 13.88 -15.47
CA ALA A 154 -14.34 15.19 -15.15
C ALA A 154 -13.73 15.23 -13.73
N ASP A 155 -14.39 14.65 -12.74
CA ASP A 155 -13.86 14.57 -11.37
C ASP A 155 -12.64 13.66 -11.31
N LEU A 156 -12.68 12.51 -11.99
CA LEU A 156 -11.53 11.59 -12.08
C LEU A 156 -10.34 12.27 -12.77
N ALA A 157 -10.57 13.00 -13.86
CA ALA A 157 -9.52 13.76 -14.54
C ALA A 157 -8.92 14.84 -13.61
N THR A 158 -9.76 15.52 -12.82
CA THR A 158 -9.32 16.52 -11.83
C THR A 158 -8.47 15.86 -10.73
N TYR A 159 -8.89 14.71 -10.23
CA TYR A 159 -8.12 13.93 -9.26
C TYR A 159 -6.75 13.50 -9.81
N ILE A 160 -6.72 12.95 -11.03
CA ILE A 160 -5.47 12.55 -11.68
C ILE A 160 -4.56 13.76 -11.93
N ALA A 161 -5.12 14.91 -12.31
CA ALA A 161 -4.34 16.13 -12.49
C ALA A 161 -3.66 16.59 -11.18
N PHE A 162 -4.35 16.47 -10.05
CA PHE A 162 -3.73 16.70 -8.74
C PHE A 162 -2.62 15.71 -8.46
N GLN A 163 -2.84 14.41 -8.67
CA GLN A 163 -1.81 13.38 -8.43
C GLN A 163 -0.55 13.59 -9.27
N LYS A 164 -0.69 14.18 -10.46
CA LYS A 164 0.44 14.56 -11.34
C LYS A 164 1.15 15.85 -10.91
N SER A 165 0.54 16.66 -10.07
CA SER A 165 1.15 17.89 -9.57
C SER A 165 2.33 17.59 -8.63
N ASP A 166 3.20 18.58 -8.46
CA ASP A 166 4.32 18.50 -7.50
C ASP A 166 3.84 18.16 -6.08
N ALA A 167 2.73 18.76 -5.64
CA ALA A 167 2.13 18.48 -4.34
C ALA A 167 1.54 17.06 -4.23
N GLY A 168 0.88 16.59 -5.30
CA GLY A 168 0.32 15.23 -5.34
C GLY A 168 1.39 14.15 -5.32
N GLN A 169 2.45 14.32 -6.11
CA GLN A 169 3.58 13.40 -6.14
C GLN A 169 4.33 13.40 -4.79
N ALA A 170 4.62 14.58 -4.22
CA ALA A 170 5.27 14.68 -2.91
C ALA A 170 4.43 14.04 -1.80
N LEU A 171 3.12 14.24 -1.80
CA LEU A 171 2.21 13.59 -0.85
C LEU A 171 2.25 12.07 -0.99
N ASN A 172 2.14 11.56 -2.22
CA ASN A 172 2.15 10.12 -2.46
C ASN A 172 3.48 9.48 -2.01
N GLN A 173 4.62 10.07 -2.37
CA GLN A 173 5.95 9.61 -1.95
C GLN A 173 6.08 9.60 -0.41
N SER A 174 5.60 10.66 0.26
CA SER A 174 5.62 10.75 1.72
C SER A 174 4.75 9.68 2.38
N LEU A 175 3.59 9.39 1.82
CA LEU A 175 2.70 8.34 2.31
C LEU A 175 3.31 6.96 2.12
N PHE A 176 3.92 6.66 0.97
CA PHE A 176 4.62 5.40 0.75
C PHE A 176 5.80 5.23 1.69
N ALA A 177 6.63 6.27 1.90
CA ALA A 177 7.70 6.23 2.87
C ALA A 177 7.18 5.90 4.28
N GLY A 178 6.06 6.53 4.69
CA GLY A 178 5.42 6.27 5.97
C GLY A 178 4.84 4.86 6.11
N PHE A 179 4.15 4.38 5.09
CA PHE A 179 3.60 3.03 5.09
C PHE A 179 4.68 1.95 5.03
N ASN A 180 5.76 2.15 4.28
CA ASN A 180 6.90 1.24 4.25
C ASN A 180 7.59 1.16 5.62
N GLU A 181 7.84 2.29 6.28
CA GLU A 181 8.38 2.32 7.63
C GLU A 181 7.48 1.56 8.62
N LEU A 182 6.17 1.78 8.56
CA LEU A 182 5.20 1.09 9.39
C LEU A 182 5.16 -0.41 9.08
N SER A 183 5.21 -0.80 7.81
CA SER A 183 5.20 -2.21 7.40
C SER A 183 6.42 -2.95 7.93
N VAL A 184 7.61 -2.34 7.86
CA VAL A 184 8.84 -2.89 8.44
C VAL A 184 8.70 -3.07 9.95
N ARG A 185 8.23 -2.04 10.68
CA ARG A 185 8.02 -2.12 12.13
C ARG A 185 7.00 -3.20 12.52
N HIS A 186 5.92 -3.30 11.77
CA HIS A 186 4.90 -4.33 11.99
C HIS A 186 5.46 -5.73 11.71
N ALA A 187 6.21 -5.90 10.62
CA ALA A 187 6.87 -7.15 10.27
C ALA A 187 7.84 -7.61 11.36
N GLN A 188 8.66 -6.70 11.91
CA GLN A 188 9.55 -6.98 13.04
C GLN A 188 8.77 -7.45 14.27
N LYS A 189 7.74 -6.70 14.68
CA LYS A 189 6.92 -7.05 15.85
C LYS A 189 6.18 -8.38 15.67
N MET A 190 5.65 -8.64 14.48
CA MET A 190 4.96 -9.89 14.15
C MET A 190 5.93 -11.07 14.10
N GLY A 191 7.09 -10.90 13.44
CA GLY A 191 8.12 -11.93 13.36
C GLY A 191 8.61 -12.34 14.74
N ALA A 192 8.93 -11.37 15.61
CA ALA A 192 9.32 -11.63 16.99
C ALA A 192 8.25 -12.37 17.79
N MET A 193 6.97 -11.99 17.63
CA MET A 193 5.85 -12.66 18.30
C MET A 193 5.69 -14.12 17.84
N VAL A 194 5.78 -14.37 16.54
CA VAL A 194 5.67 -15.73 15.98
C VAL A 194 6.85 -16.59 16.43
N ALA A 195 8.06 -16.03 16.40
CA ALA A 195 9.26 -16.69 16.87
C ALA A 195 9.18 -17.12 18.35
N GLU A 196 8.68 -16.25 19.21
CA GLU A 196 8.44 -16.56 20.63
C GLU A 196 7.42 -17.71 20.80
N LEU A 197 6.35 -17.72 20.00
CA LEU A 197 5.35 -18.79 20.03
C LEU A 197 5.90 -20.14 19.56
N LEU A 198 6.80 -20.14 18.59
CA LEU A 198 7.44 -21.36 18.09
C LEU A 198 8.38 -21.97 19.15
N GLN A 199 9.20 -21.15 19.82
CA GLN A 199 10.10 -21.62 20.88
C GLN A 199 9.36 -22.24 22.08
N VAL A 200 8.16 -21.72 22.43
CA VAL A 200 7.33 -22.29 23.53
C VAL A 200 6.78 -23.67 23.20
N ARG A 201 6.64 -24.00 21.91
CA ARG A 201 6.10 -25.33 21.48
C ARG A 201 7.13 -26.44 21.49
N ASP A 202 8.43 -26.12 21.51
CA ASP A 202 9.55 -27.09 21.52
C ASP A 202 10.03 -27.42 22.94
N LEU A 203 9.33 -26.90 23.99
CA LEU A 203 9.53 -27.24 25.41
C LEU A 203 8.41 -28.16 25.91
#